data_18cb8d816e609b44d870c752f8fad04d
#
_entry.id   18cb8d816e609b44d870c752f8fad04d
#
_cell.length_a   1.000
_cell.length_b   1.000
_cell.length_c   1.000
_cell.angle_alpha   90.00
_cell.angle_beta   90.00
_cell.angle_gamma   90.00
#
_symmetry.space_group_name_H-M   'P 1'
#
loop_
_entity.id
_entity.type
_entity.pdbx_description
1 polymer ?
#
loop_
_entity_poly.entity_id
_entity_poly.type
_entity_poly.pdbx_seq_one_letter_code
_entity_poly.pdbx_strand_id
1 'polypeptide(L)'
;MDRLFLDANVLFSAAYREDSPLLQLGHRPRIELLTSAYALAEAERNLDFRQRVRLTELMKGVRLVPDVPSPDLSKGLSLRAKGVPILAAANAAGATHLITGDRRDFGAYYGKKLGRVLVLPPRAYLARPVVKPKRSAKR
;
A
#
# COMPACT_ATOMS: atom_id res chain seq x y z
N MET A 1 -0.99 -6.77 14.17
CA MET A 1 -0.17 -6.76 12.95
C MET A 1 -0.78 -5.84 11.91
N ASP A 2 0.02 -4.98 11.33
CA ASP A 2 -0.47 -4.12 10.27
C ASP A 2 -0.42 -4.83 8.93
N ARG A 3 -1.49 -4.68 8.16
CA ARG A 3 -1.55 -5.18 6.79
C ARG A 3 -1.66 -3.99 5.88
N LEU A 4 -0.59 -3.72 5.16
CA LEU A 4 -0.50 -2.52 4.34
C LEU A 4 -0.76 -2.86 2.88
N PHE A 5 -1.82 -2.30 2.33
CA PHE A 5 -2.06 -2.41 0.90
C PHE A 5 -1.30 -1.26 0.23
N LEU A 6 -0.42 -1.62 -0.70
CA LEU A 6 0.42 -0.64 -1.38
C LEU A 6 -0.21 -0.27 -2.71
N ASP A 7 -0.52 1.03 -2.88
CA ASP A 7 -1.04 1.54 -4.13
C ASP A 7 0.07 1.53 -5.19
N ALA A 8 -0.32 1.64 -6.44
CA ALA A 8 0.60 1.59 -7.57
C ALA A 8 1.74 2.60 -7.45
N ASN A 9 1.44 3.83 -7.04
CA ASN A 9 2.48 4.85 -6.95
C ASN A 9 3.50 4.54 -5.86
N VAL A 10 3.11 3.80 -4.82
CA VAL A 10 4.04 3.40 -3.78
C VAL A 10 4.98 2.32 -4.30
N LEU A 11 4.43 1.34 -5.03
CA LEU A 11 5.23 0.31 -5.67
C LEU A 11 6.20 0.92 -6.67
N PHE A 12 5.70 1.86 -7.48
CA PHE A 12 6.52 2.57 -8.45
C PHE A 12 7.67 3.29 -7.76
N SER A 13 7.38 4.05 -6.72
CA SER A 13 8.40 4.82 -6.01
C SER A 13 9.44 3.92 -5.35
N ALA A 14 9.01 2.79 -4.82
CA ALA A 14 9.94 1.84 -4.19
C ALA A 14 10.89 1.21 -5.21
N ALA A 15 10.40 1.00 -6.44
CA ALA A 15 11.19 0.36 -7.48
C ALA A 15 12.01 1.36 -8.30
N TYR A 16 11.63 2.62 -8.28
CA TYR A 16 12.24 3.65 -9.13
C TYR A 16 13.70 3.91 -8.79
N ARG A 17 14.04 3.88 -7.52
CA ARG A 17 15.39 4.12 -7.04
C ARG A 17 15.81 3.02 -6.07
N GLU A 18 17.05 2.60 -6.16
CA GLU A 18 17.54 1.55 -5.28
C GLU A 18 17.70 1.98 -3.83
N ASP A 19 17.69 3.27 -3.56
CA ASP A 19 17.80 3.78 -2.20
C ASP A 19 16.47 4.31 -1.65
N SER A 20 15.37 3.87 -2.21
CA SER A 20 14.05 4.34 -1.76
C SER A 20 13.80 3.98 -0.30
N PRO A 21 13.35 4.93 0.53
CA PRO A 21 13.00 4.62 1.92
C PRO A 21 11.87 3.61 2.03
N LEU A 22 11.04 3.50 0.98
CA LEU A 22 9.92 2.57 0.99
C LEU A 22 10.38 1.12 0.99
N LEU A 23 11.60 0.85 0.56
CA LEU A 23 12.15 -0.50 0.62
C LEU A 23 12.28 -1.00 2.06
N GLN A 24 12.33 -0.08 3.02
CA GLN A 24 12.44 -0.47 4.42
C GLN A 24 11.16 -1.04 4.98
N LEU A 25 10.03 -0.84 4.31
CA LEU A 25 8.78 -1.39 4.81
C LEU A 25 8.84 -2.90 4.96
N GLY A 26 9.49 -3.56 4.02
CA GLY A 26 9.60 -5.02 4.06
C GLY A 26 10.44 -5.55 5.20
N HIS A 27 11.18 -4.69 5.88
CA HIS A 27 12.04 -5.10 6.97
C HIS A 27 11.45 -4.77 8.34
N ARG A 28 10.31 -4.12 8.39
CA ARG A 28 9.70 -3.79 9.67
C ARG A 28 8.97 -4.99 10.24
N PRO A 29 9.08 -5.23 11.56
CA PRO A 29 8.38 -6.35 12.17
C PRO A 29 6.89 -6.09 12.25
N ARG A 30 6.12 -7.16 12.26
CA ARG A 30 4.67 -7.11 12.44
C ARG A 30 3.94 -6.35 11.34
N ILE A 31 4.46 -6.45 10.13
CA ILE A 31 3.85 -5.84 8.96
C ILE A 31 3.73 -6.89 7.88
N GLU A 32 2.56 -6.92 7.26
CA GLU A 32 2.34 -7.72 6.06
C GLU A 32 2.06 -6.75 4.92
N LEU A 33 2.75 -6.91 3.79
CA LEU A 33 2.56 -6.06 2.63
C LEU A 33 1.66 -6.76 1.63
N LEU A 34 0.69 -6.02 1.11
CA LEU A 34 -0.29 -6.53 0.16
C LEU A 34 -0.34 -5.60 -1.05
N THR A 35 -0.70 -6.14 -2.20
CA THR A 35 -1.09 -5.33 -3.34
C THR A 35 -1.93 -6.18 -4.27
N SER A 36 -2.44 -5.60 -5.35
CA SER A 36 -3.28 -6.32 -6.30
C SER A 36 -2.61 -6.36 -7.67
N ALA A 37 -3.11 -7.23 -8.55
CA ALA A 37 -2.62 -7.29 -9.92
C ALA A 37 -2.82 -5.96 -10.64
N TYR A 38 -3.94 -5.29 -10.38
CA TYR A 38 -4.22 -4.00 -10.98
C TYR A 38 -3.16 -2.96 -10.58
N ALA A 39 -2.86 -2.88 -9.28
CA ALA A 39 -1.87 -1.93 -8.78
C ALA A 39 -0.48 -2.25 -9.32
N LEU A 40 -0.13 -3.53 -9.36
CA LEU A 40 1.16 -3.96 -9.86
C LEU A 40 1.34 -3.60 -11.34
N ALA A 41 0.32 -3.84 -12.15
CA ALA A 41 0.37 -3.52 -13.58
C ALA A 41 0.53 -2.01 -13.81
N GLU A 42 -0.18 -1.21 -13.01
CA GLU A 42 -0.04 0.24 -13.10
C GLU A 42 1.38 0.67 -12.74
N ALA A 43 1.95 0.07 -11.73
CA ALA A 43 3.31 0.42 -11.29
C ALA A 43 4.36 0.07 -12.34
N GLU A 44 4.19 -1.07 -13.01
CA GLU A 44 5.16 -1.52 -14.01
C GLU A 44 5.18 -0.66 -15.26
N ARG A 45 4.08 0.01 -15.54
CA ARG A 45 3.88 0.64 -16.83
C ARG A 45 4.97 1.63 -17.24
N ASN A 46 5.49 2.38 -16.29
CA ASN A 46 6.50 3.39 -16.58
C ASN A 46 7.88 3.09 -16.02
N LEU A 47 8.14 1.84 -15.67
CA LEU A 47 9.45 1.44 -15.16
C LEU A 47 10.30 0.85 -16.28
N ASP A 48 11.60 1.11 -16.24
CA ASP A 48 12.54 0.51 -17.19
C ASP A 48 12.90 -0.90 -16.73
N PHE A 49 13.77 -1.59 -17.47
CA PHE A 49 14.11 -2.97 -17.18
C PHE A 49 14.71 -3.14 -15.77
N ARG A 50 15.67 -2.30 -15.41
CA ARG A 50 16.31 -2.43 -14.10
C ARG A 50 15.34 -2.16 -12.97
N GLN A 51 14.48 -1.19 -13.16
CA GLN A 51 13.47 -0.85 -12.16
C GLN A 51 12.47 -1.98 -12.02
N ARG A 52 12.11 -2.64 -13.12
CA ARG A 52 11.21 -3.79 -13.05
C ARG A 52 11.84 -4.97 -12.33
N VAL A 53 13.14 -5.18 -12.50
CA VAL A 53 13.84 -6.21 -11.75
C VAL A 53 13.76 -5.90 -10.25
N ARG A 54 13.95 -4.63 -9.90
CA ARG A 54 13.87 -4.21 -8.51
C ARG A 54 12.46 -4.42 -7.94
N LEU A 55 11.44 -4.14 -8.75
CA LEU A 55 10.06 -4.38 -8.34
C LEU A 55 9.81 -5.87 -8.12
N THR A 56 10.34 -6.71 -8.99
CA THR A 56 10.20 -8.17 -8.84
C THR A 56 10.80 -8.63 -7.52
N GLU A 57 11.96 -8.09 -7.16
CA GLU A 57 12.58 -8.43 -5.87
C GLU A 57 11.71 -7.97 -4.70
N LEU A 58 11.17 -6.76 -4.79
CA LEU A 58 10.30 -6.23 -3.75
C LEU A 58 9.07 -7.12 -3.59
N MET A 59 8.52 -7.59 -4.70
CA MET A 59 7.29 -8.39 -4.68
C MET A 59 7.46 -9.74 -3.99
N LYS A 60 8.69 -10.20 -3.79
CA LYS A 60 8.90 -11.44 -3.04
C LYS A 60 8.39 -11.31 -1.60
N GLY A 61 8.36 -10.11 -1.05
CA GLY A 61 7.85 -9.87 0.28
C GLY A 61 6.43 -9.30 0.30
N VAL A 62 5.74 -9.28 -0.83
CA VAL A 62 4.42 -8.69 -0.94
C VAL A 62 3.42 -9.75 -1.40
N ARG A 63 2.33 -9.90 -0.67
CA ARG A 63 1.28 -10.85 -1.04
C ARG A 63 0.36 -10.22 -2.07
N LEU A 64 0.15 -10.92 -3.17
CA LEU A 64 -0.75 -10.44 -4.22
C LEU A 64 -2.17 -10.89 -3.86
N VAL A 65 -3.08 -9.95 -3.75
CA VAL A 65 -4.47 -10.23 -3.42
C VAL A 65 -5.35 -10.00 -4.65
N PRO A 66 -6.52 -10.66 -4.72
CA PRO A 66 -7.38 -10.54 -5.90
C PRO A 66 -7.93 -9.13 -6.07
N ASP A 67 -8.10 -8.73 -7.33
CA ASP A 67 -8.91 -7.58 -7.66
C ASP A 67 -10.37 -7.98 -7.48
N VAL A 68 -11.18 -7.07 -6.99
CA VAL A 68 -12.59 -7.36 -6.79
C VAL A 68 -13.44 -6.21 -7.33
N PRO A 69 -14.59 -6.51 -7.92
CA PRO A 69 -15.52 -5.46 -8.30
C PRO A 69 -16.21 -4.95 -7.04
N SER A 70 -16.33 -3.67 -6.90
CA SER A 70 -17.02 -3.12 -5.74
C SER A 70 -17.49 -1.70 -6.03
N PRO A 71 -18.48 -1.58 -6.90
CA PRO A 71 -18.96 -0.25 -7.28
C PRO A 71 -19.50 0.55 -6.11
N ASP A 72 -19.96 -0.14 -5.07
CA ASP A 72 -20.57 0.57 -3.94
C ASP A 72 -19.57 1.30 -3.06
N LEU A 73 -18.30 0.92 -3.09
CA LEU A 73 -17.31 1.56 -2.26
C LEU A 73 -17.03 3.01 -2.65
N SER A 74 -17.35 3.37 -3.90
CA SER A 74 -17.15 4.74 -4.36
C SER A 74 -18.33 5.65 -4.04
N LYS A 75 -19.42 5.10 -3.52
CA LYS A 75 -20.61 5.87 -3.28
C LYS A 75 -20.36 6.90 -2.19
N GLY A 76 -20.59 8.16 -2.51
CA GLY A 76 -20.33 9.23 -1.56
C GLY A 76 -18.89 9.65 -1.43
N LEU A 77 -17.99 9.02 -2.20
CA LEU A 77 -16.57 9.36 -2.17
C LEU A 77 -16.17 10.03 -3.49
N SER A 78 -15.21 10.94 -3.41
CA SER A 78 -14.67 11.61 -4.59
C SER A 78 -13.47 10.84 -5.11
N LEU A 79 -13.68 9.62 -5.55
CA LEU A 79 -12.61 8.80 -6.12
C LEU A 79 -12.75 8.73 -7.63
N ARG A 80 -11.63 8.87 -8.32
CA ARG A 80 -11.61 8.65 -9.76
C ARG A 80 -11.68 7.15 -10.02
N ALA A 81 -11.99 6.81 -11.27
CA ALA A 81 -12.21 5.41 -11.65
C ALA A 81 -11.09 4.49 -11.20
N LYS A 82 -9.83 4.92 -11.28
CA LYS A 82 -8.72 4.03 -10.91
C LYS A 82 -8.48 3.90 -9.41
N GLY A 83 -9.06 4.79 -8.62
CA GLY A 83 -8.96 4.67 -7.16
C GLY A 83 -9.93 3.66 -6.58
N VAL A 84 -11.03 3.42 -7.29
CA VAL A 84 -12.06 2.49 -6.83
C VAL A 84 -11.55 1.05 -6.70
N PRO A 85 -10.89 0.48 -7.73
CA PRO A 85 -10.41 -0.90 -7.58
C PRO A 85 -9.33 -1.04 -6.51
N ILE A 86 -8.55 -0.01 -6.28
CA ILE A 86 -7.53 -0.03 -5.23
C ILE A 86 -8.20 -0.13 -3.85
N LEU A 87 -9.17 0.73 -3.59
CA LEU A 87 -9.86 0.71 -2.31
C LEU A 87 -10.65 -0.57 -2.12
N ALA A 88 -11.28 -1.07 -3.18
CA ALA A 88 -12.06 -2.30 -3.13
C ALA A 88 -11.17 -3.49 -2.77
N ALA A 89 -10.01 -3.61 -3.41
CA ALA A 89 -9.10 -4.72 -3.14
C ALA A 89 -8.56 -4.65 -1.72
N ALA A 90 -8.21 -3.45 -1.25
CA ALA A 90 -7.68 -3.27 0.10
C ALA A 90 -8.70 -3.71 1.16
N ASN A 91 -9.96 -3.28 1.00
CA ASN A 91 -11.01 -3.66 1.94
C ASN A 91 -11.30 -5.15 1.90
N ALA A 92 -11.39 -5.73 0.72
CA ALA A 92 -11.70 -7.15 0.57
C ALA A 92 -10.59 -8.04 1.15
N ALA A 93 -9.35 -7.59 1.07
CA ALA A 93 -8.22 -8.36 1.57
C ALA A 93 -7.99 -8.21 3.08
N GLY A 94 -8.78 -7.39 3.73
CA GLY A 94 -8.61 -7.18 5.17
C GLY A 94 -7.41 -6.33 5.52
N ALA A 95 -7.03 -5.42 4.63
CA ALA A 95 -5.94 -4.50 4.92
C ALA A 95 -6.31 -3.59 6.09
N THR A 96 -5.34 -3.25 6.91
CA THR A 96 -5.54 -2.28 7.98
C THR A 96 -5.26 -0.87 7.48
N HIS A 97 -4.38 -0.76 6.48
CA HIS A 97 -3.97 0.53 5.93
C HIS A 97 -3.89 0.47 4.42
N LEU A 98 -4.23 1.57 3.79
CA LEU A 98 -3.93 1.80 2.38
C LEU A 98 -2.83 2.86 2.34
N ILE A 99 -1.68 2.49 1.79
CA ILE A 99 -0.55 3.40 1.67
C ILE A 99 -0.53 3.93 0.26
N THR A 100 -0.74 5.22 0.12
CA THR A 100 -0.86 5.84 -1.20
C THR A 100 -0.33 7.25 -1.21
N GLY A 101 0.39 7.60 -2.28
CA GLY A 101 0.84 8.96 -2.52
C GLY A 101 -0.06 9.71 -3.50
N ASP A 102 -1.19 9.11 -3.90
CA ASP A 102 -2.09 9.73 -4.86
C ASP A 102 -2.97 10.77 -4.17
N ARG A 103 -2.52 12.02 -4.19
CA ARG A 103 -3.24 13.10 -3.53
C ARG A 103 -4.56 13.44 -4.21
N ARG A 104 -4.67 13.20 -5.50
CA ARG A 104 -5.89 13.55 -6.22
C ARG A 104 -7.05 12.69 -5.77
N ASP A 105 -6.81 11.37 -5.64
CA ASP A 105 -7.88 10.47 -5.23
C ASP A 105 -8.01 10.38 -3.72
N PHE A 106 -6.88 10.29 -3.02
CA PHE A 106 -6.91 9.95 -1.60
C PHE A 106 -6.47 11.04 -0.65
N GLY A 107 -5.98 12.18 -1.17
CA GLY A 107 -5.48 13.24 -0.29
C GLY A 107 -6.48 13.74 0.73
N ALA A 108 -7.75 13.86 0.34
CA ALA A 108 -8.78 14.32 1.25
C ALA A 108 -9.11 13.32 2.35
N TYR A 109 -8.63 12.07 2.18
CA TYR A 109 -8.94 11.00 3.12
C TYR A 109 -7.76 10.59 3.98
N TYR A 110 -6.62 11.27 3.84
CA TYR A 110 -5.45 10.95 4.66
C TYR A 110 -5.81 11.08 6.15
N GLY A 111 -5.50 10.03 6.89
CA GLY A 111 -5.81 9.97 8.31
C GLY A 111 -7.23 9.50 8.61
N LYS A 112 -8.01 9.18 7.59
CA LYS A 112 -9.38 8.74 7.75
C LYS A 112 -9.54 7.29 7.33
N LYS A 113 -10.54 6.63 7.89
CA LYS A 113 -10.85 5.27 7.49
C LYS A 113 -11.90 5.28 6.41
N LEU A 114 -11.64 4.54 5.34
CA LEU A 114 -12.61 4.29 4.30
C LEU A 114 -12.96 2.80 4.41
N GLY A 115 -14.17 2.52 4.88
CA GLY A 115 -14.49 1.17 5.30
C GLY A 115 -13.67 0.84 6.54
N ARG A 116 -12.84 -0.20 6.45
CA ARG A 116 -11.98 -0.60 7.56
C ARG A 116 -10.54 -0.17 7.39
N VAL A 117 -10.25 0.56 6.33
CA VAL A 117 -8.88 0.82 5.92
C VAL A 117 -8.51 2.25 6.24
N LEU A 118 -7.45 2.43 7.02
CA LEU A 118 -6.93 3.77 7.31
C LEU A 118 -6.02 4.20 6.16
N VAL A 119 -6.32 5.34 5.56
CA VAL A 119 -5.58 5.84 4.40
C VAL A 119 -4.46 6.75 4.87
N LEU A 120 -3.22 6.44 4.47
CA LEU A 120 -2.06 7.26 4.85
C LEU A 120 -1.10 7.40 3.67
N PRO A 121 -0.44 8.56 3.57
CA PRO A 121 0.68 8.65 2.63
C PRO A 121 1.88 7.88 3.20
N PRO A 122 2.82 7.44 2.32
CA PRO A 122 3.98 6.68 2.80
C PRO A 122 4.75 7.38 3.90
N ARG A 123 4.95 8.69 3.77
CA ARG A 123 5.69 9.44 4.74
C ARG A 123 5.08 9.37 6.13
N ALA A 124 3.75 9.46 6.20
CA ALA A 124 3.07 9.41 7.48
C ALA A 124 3.22 8.03 8.15
N TYR A 125 3.12 6.96 7.35
CA TYR A 125 3.29 5.63 7.91
C TYR A 125 4.73 5.39 8.37
N LEU A 126 5.71 5.80 7.55
CA LEU A 126 7.12 5.61 7.88
C LEU A 126 7.55 6.41 9.11
N ALA A 127 6.87 7.51 9.39
CA ALA A 127 7.18 8.33 10.55
C ALA A 127 6.68 7.72 11.86
N ARG A 128 5.83 6.70 11.80
CA ARG A 128 5.31 6.06 13.00
C ARG A 128 6.40 5.24 13.67
N PRO A 129 6.44 5.20 14.99
CA PRO A 129 7.45 4.41 15.68
C PRO A 129 7.33 2.94 15.30
N VAL A 130 8.48 2.26 15.18
CA VAL A 130 8.49 0.82 14.95
C VAL A 130 7.99 0.14 16.21
N VAL A 131 6.98 -0.73 16.05
CA VAL A 131 6.44 -1.47 17.18
C VAL A 131 7.34 -2.65 17.46
N LYS A 132 8.01 -2.65 18.59
CA LYS A 132 8.85 -3.75 18.97
C LYS A 132 8.03 -4.87 19.55
N PRO A 133 8.46 -6.11 19.41
CA PRO A 133 7.79 -7.21 20.08
C PRO A 133 7.73 -6.95 21.58
N LYS A 134 6.60 -7.28 22.20
CA LYS A 134 6.46 -7.06 23.58
C LYS A 134 7.43 -7.88 24.35
N ARG A 135 8.26 -7.31 25.18
CA ARG A 135 9.18 -8.02 25.93
C ARG A 135 8.52 -8.52 27.03
N SER A 136 7.70 -8.78 27.08
CA SER A 136 7.02 -9.38 27.98
C SER A 136 7.39 -9.26 29.12
N ALA A 137 7.63 -9.36 29.33
CA ALA A 137 7.84 -9.46 30.31
C ALA A 137 8.61 -8.82 30.92
N LYS A 138 9.02 -8.46 30.69
CA LYS A 138 9.80 -7.96 31.20
C LYS A 138 9.36 -7.33 32.06
N ARG A 139 8.97 -7.27 32.37
CA ARG A 139 8.61 -6.70 33.17
C ARG A 139 8.20 -7.08 33.96
#